data_17f8c4ee845d16a5677c8d5072a7c5ad
#
_entry.id   17f8c4ee845d16a5677c8d5072a7c5ad
#
_cell.length_a   1.000
_cell.length_b   1.000
_cell.length_c   1.000
_cell.angle_alpha   90.00
_cell.angle_beta   90.00
_cell.angle_gamma   90.00
#
_symmetry.space_group_name_H-M   'P 1'
#
loop_
_entity.id
_entity.type
_entity.pdbx_description
1 polymer ?
#
loop_
_entity_poly.entity_id
_entity_poly.type
_entity_poly.pdbx_seq_one_letter_code
_entity_poly.pdbx_strand_id
1 'polypeptide(L)'
;FFFNDTATTEIYTLSLHDALPILQAALASMFTMKYGSIIVMEQMTYAEALPLYGLRQNVYTDPQKPMKVEPGIYPLNGADENAVVVTTVDFALTYFVVSGELERSGVPLNLVINDAGGLSVLTSWAAGKFSGNSISAYIKENVEPKVKSRKLIIPGKVAVLKGDLEAKLPGWEIIVGPREAVQLVKFLKDMQADGQI
;
A
#
# COMPACT_ATOMS: atom_id res chain seq x y z
N PHE A 1 -12.40 -31.73 3.52
CA PHE A 1 -13.25 -30.53 3.35
C PHE A 1 -14.64 -30.86 3.86
N PHE A 2 -15.14 -30.07 4.80
CA PHE A 2 -16.51 -30.18 5.28
C PHE A 2 -17.23 -28.86 4.92
N PHE A 3 -18.39 -29.02 4.30
CA PHE A 3 -19.28 -27.89 4.01
C PHE A 3 -20.41 -27.92 5.05
N ASN A 4 -20.71 -26.81 5.63
CA ASN A 4 -21.92 -26.65 6.42
C ASN A 4 -22.91 -25.80 5.61
N ASP A 5 -23.93 -26.46 5.12
CA ASP A 5 -24.87 -25.95 4.11
C ASP A 5 -26.07 -25.22 4.74
N THR A 6 -25.87 -24.49 5.81
CA THR A 6 -26.92 -23.65 6.39
C THR A 6 -26.64 -22.19 6.14
N ALA A 7 -27.17 -21.71 5.04
CA ALA A 7 -27.47 -20.31 4.71
C ALA A 7 -26.36 -19.29 5.04
N THR A 8 -25.57 -18.95 4.06
CA THR A 8 -24.80 -17.72 3.91
C THR A 8 -23.36 -17.68 4.44
N THR A 9 -22.87 -18.66 5.20
CA THR A 9 -21.45 -18.69 5.59
C THR A 9 -20.89 -20.09 5.44
N GLU A 10 -20.19 -20.35 4.35
CA GLU A 10 -19.44 -21.58 4.17
C GLU A 10 -18.21 -21.56 5.08
N ILE A 11 -18.08 -22.58 5.93
CA ILE A 11 -16.90 -22.76 6.78
C ILE A 11 -16.00 -23.82 6.13
N TYR A 12 -14.83 -23.39 5.67
CA TYR A 12 -13.84 -24.28 5.11
C TYR A 12 -12.85 -24.71 6.20
N THR A 13 -12.73 -26.01 6.43
CA THR A 13 -11.80 -26.59 7.40
C THR A 13 -10.73 -27.39 6.67
N LEU A 14 -9.46 -27.12 6.98
CA LEU A 14 -8.30 -27.90 6.53
C LEU A 14 -7.64 -28.56 7.73
N SER A 15 -7.45 -29.87 7.66
CA SER A 15 -6.68 -30.67 8.64
C SER A 15 -5.32 -31.05 8.04
N LEU A 16 -4.24 -30.70 8.74
CA LEU A 16 -2.84 -30.89 8.31
C LEU A 16 -2.13 -31.86 9.26
N HIS A 17 -2.66 -33.07 9.39
CA HIS A 17 -1.95 -34.14 10.10
C HIS A 17 -0.85 -34.72 9.20
N ASP A 18 0.19 -35.27 9.78
CA ASP A 18 1.29 -35.97 9.11
C ASP A 18 2.18 -35.12 8.19
N ALA A 19 1.99 -33.79 8.08
CA ALA A 19 2.86 -32.92 7.33
C ALA A 19 4.04 -32.42 8.18
N LEU A 20 5.20 -32.21 7.57
CA LEU A 20 6.33 -31.58 8.25
C LEU A 20 5.95 -30.17 8.72
N PRO A 21 6.45 -29.68 9.88
CA PRO A 21 6.07 -28.41 10.47
C PRO A 21 6.11 -27.21 9.49
N ILE A 22 7.19 -27.06 8.73
CA ILE A 22 7.31 -25.99 7.73
C ILE A 22 6.24 -26.14 6.63
N LEU A 23 5.96 -27.37 6.20
CA LEU A 23 4.94 -27.65 5.19
C LEU A 23 3.54 -27.39 5.74
N GLN A 24 3.29 -27.70 7.00
CA GLN A 24 2.03 -27.35 7.67
C GLN A 24 1.80 -25.84 7.68
N ALA A 25 2.81 -25.03 8.08
CA ALA A 25 2.73 -23.58 8.07
C ALA A 25 2.53 -23.01 6.66
N ALA A 26 3.20 -23.56 5.65
CA ALA A 26 3.04 -23.12 4.25
C ALA A 26 1.64 -23.43 3.71
N LEU A 27 1.13 -24.65 3.91
CA LEU A 27 -0.21 -25.04 3.49
C LEU A 27 -1.30 -24.27 4.24
N ALA A 28 -1.12 -24.08 5.55
CA ALA A 28 -2.00 -23.24 6.36
C ALA A 28 -2.05 -21.80 5.84
N SER A 29 -0.91 -21.24 5.48
CA SER A 29 -0.81 -19.88 4.90
C SER A 29 -1.56 -19.80 3.56
N MET A 30 -1.33 -20.76 2.66
CA MET A 30 -2.02 -20.80 1.36
C MET A 30 -3.53 -20.93 1.54
N PHE A 31 -3.97 -21.77 2.46
CA PHE A 31 -5.40 -22.00 2.71
C PHE A 31 -6.05 -20.77 3.35
N THR A 32 -5.35 -20.09 4.26
CA THR A 32 -5.79 -18.82 4.85
C THR A 32 -6.00 -17.77 3.76
N MET A 33 -5.07 -17.63 2.80
CA MET A 33 -5.22 -16.70 1.68
C MET A 33 -6.38 -17.05 0.73
N LYS A 34 -6.85 -18.30 0.77
CA LYS A 34 -7.97 -18.79 -0.05
C LYS A 34 -9.27 -18.95 0.75
N TYR A 35 -9.49 -18.08 1.71
CA TYR A 35 -10.70 -18.03 2.52
C TYR A 35 -10.93 -19.24 3.45
N GLY A 36 -9.87 -19.92 3.84
CA GLY A 36 -9.94 -20.96 4.87
C GLY A 36 -10.38 -20.37 6.22
N SER A 37 -11.44 -20.90 6.79
CA SER A 37 -12.01 -20.40 8.03
C SER A 37 -11.39 -21.06 9.27
N ILE A 38 -11.15 -22.38 9.21
CA ILE A 38 -10.58 -23.16 10.29
C ILE A 38 -9.47 -24.05 9.74
N ILE A 39 -8.31 -23.98 10.39
CA ILE A 39 -7.15 -24.80 10.06
C ILE A 39 -6.78 -25.59 11.30
N VAL A 40 -6.74 -26.91 11.18
CA VAL A 40 -6.35 -27.81 12.25
C VAL A 40 -4.93 -28.31 11.97
N MET A 41 -4.02 -27.99 12.87
CA MET A 41 -2.62 -28.44 12.85
C MET A 41 -2.38 -29.42 13.99
N GLU A 42 -1.51 -30.40 13.80
CA GLU A 42 -1.19 -31.37 14.83
C GLU A 42 -0.55 -30.71 16.05
N GLN A 43 0.38 -29.81 15.78
CA GLN A 43 1.00 -28.92 16.77
C GLN A 43 1.33 -27.59 16.10
N MET A 44 1.52 -26.57 16.89
CA MET A 44 1.96 -25.26 16.40
C MET A 44 3.09 -24.74 17.27
N THR A 45 4.29 -24.73 16.75
CA THR A 45 5.44 -24.09 17.35
C THR A 45 5.39 -22.58 17.15
N TYR A 46 6.19 -21.84 17.90
CA TYR A 46 6.28 -20.39 17.75
C TYR A 46 6.75 -19.97 16.34
N ALA A 47 7.67 -20.74 15.76
CA ALA A 47 8.18 -20.52 14.41
C ALA A 47 7.11 -20.68 13.32
N GLU A 48 6.15 -21.60 13.53
CA GLU A 48 5.02 -21.84 12.62
C GLU A 48 3.91 -20.79 12.84
N ALA A 49 3.69 -20.37 14.08
CA ALA A 49 2.65 -19.39 14.41
C ALA A 49 2.97 -17.99 13.86
N LEU A 50 4.23 -17.58 13.91
CA LEU A 50 4.66 -16.23 13.53
C LEU A 50 4.26 -15.84 12.09
N PRO A 51 4.56 -16.64 11.03
CA PRO A 51 4.14 -16.33 9.68
C PRO A 51 2.60 -16.32 9.51
N LEU A 52 1.89 -17.16 10.23
CA LEU A 52 0.42 -17.20 10.17
C LEU A 52 -0.21 -15.95 10.80
N TYR A 53 0.31 -15.47 11.92
CA TYR A 53 -0.13 -14.21 12.52
C TYR A 53 0.22 -13.01 11.64
N GLY A 54 1.43 -12.99 11.08
CA GLY A 54 1.83 -11.94 10.13
C GLY A 54 0.95 -11.91 8.89
N LEU A 55 0.65 -13.08 8.32
CA LEU A 55 -0.25 -13.19 7.18
C LEU A 55 -1.67 -12.74 7.53
N ARG A 56 -2.24 -13.20 8.66
CA ARG A 56 -3.55 -12.78 9.11
C ARG A 56 -3.64 -11.27 9.28
N GLN A 57 -2.65 -10.67 9.88
CA GLN A 57 -2.60 -9.23 10.11
C GLN A 57 -2.54 -8.42 8.80
N ASN A 58 -1.86 -8.94 7.78
CA ASN A 58 -1.72 -8.25 6.49
C ASN A 58 -2.89 -8.49 5.53
N VAL A 59 -3.53 -9.66 5.58
CA VAL A 59 -4.61 -10.05 4.64
C VAL A 59 -5.98 -9.73 5.23
N TYR A 60 -6.17 -9.99 6.51
CA TYR A 60 -7.44 -9.78 7.21
C TYR A 60 -7.32 -8.61 8.18
N THR A 61 -7.39 -7.41 7.65
CA THR A 61 -7.54 -6.20 8.47
C THR A 61 -8.99 -6.07 8.92
N ASP A 62 -9.19 -5.53 10.13
CA ASP A 62 -10.52 -5.17 10.59
C ASP A 62 -11.10 -4.09 9.64
N PRO A 63 -12.20 -4.35 8.91
CA PRO A 63 -12.78 -3.37 8.02
C PRO A 63 -13.31 -2.12 8.74
N GLN A 64 -13.56 -2.20 10.04
CA GLN A 64 -13.97 -1.06 10.86
C GLN A 64 -12.77 -0.26 11.41
N LYS A 65 -11.62 -0.90 11.54
CA LYS A 65 -10.37 -0.30 12.02
C LYS A 65 -9.20 -0.76 11.15
N PRO A 66 -9.13 -0.34 9.89
CA PRO A 66 -8.02 -0.71 9.04
C PRO A 66 -6.72 -0.14 9.63
N MET A 67 -5.65 -0.93 9.56
CA MET A 67 -4.32 -0.44 9.93
C MET A 67 -3.93 0.68 8.99
N LYS A 68 -3.61 1.83 9.55
CA LYS A 68 -3.21 3.01 8.81
C LYS A 68 -1.97 3.67 9.39
N VAL A 69 -1.29 4.40 8.55
CA VAL A 69 -0.16 5.26 8.91
C VAL A 69 -0.68 6.69 9.03
N GLU A 70 -0.09 7.46 9.91
CA GLU A 70 -0.47 8.87 10.07
C GLU A 70 -0.23 9.63 8.75
N PRO A 71 -1.18 10.44 8.29
CA PRO A 71 -0.97 11.33 7.15
C PRO A 71 0.18 12.30 7.41
N GLY A 72 1.04 12.48 6.43
CA GLY A 72 2.24 13.31 6.63
C GLY A 72 3.18 13.30 5.44
N ILE A 73 4.30 13.99 5.62
CA ILE A 73 5.43 14.01 4.68
C ILE A 73 6.55 13.19 5.30
N TYR A 74 7.00 12.18 4.58
CA TYR A 74 8.05 11.26 4.98
C TYR A 74 9.25 11.40 4.02
N PRO A 75 10.29 12.16 4.40
CA PRO A 75 11.48 12.29 3.58
C PRO A 75 12.25 10.98 3.54
N LEU A 76 12.59 10.50 2.35
CA LEU A 76 13.33 9.27 2.11
C LEU A 76 14.66 9.56 1.39
N ASN A 77 15.66 8.69 1.62
CA ASN A 77 16.97 8.76 0.96
C ASN A 77 17.68 10.13 1.10
N GLY A 78 17.50 10.80 2.24
CA GLY A 78 18.10 12.11 2.48
C GLY A 78 17.44 13.26 1.72
N ALA A 79 16.15 13.14 1.41
CA ALA A 79 15.40 14.17 0.71
C ALA A 79 15.40 15.51 1.44
N ASP A 80 15.56 16.58 0.70
CA ASP A 80 15.40 17.97 1.13
C ASP A 80 14.07 18.56 0.62
N GLU A 81 13.92 19.87 0.80
CA GLU A 81 12.74 20.62 0.34
C GLU A 81 12.57 20.67 -1.19
N ASN A 82 13.63 20.38 -1.97
CA ASN A 82 13.64 20.43 -3.43
C ASN A 82 13.36 19.04 -4.05
N ALA A 83 13.39 17.98 -3.25
CA ALA A 83 13.18 16.62 -3.73
C ALA A 83 11.75 16.41 -4.24
N VAL A 84 11.62 15.58 -5.27
CA VAL A 84 10.32 15.25 -5.89
C VAL A 84 9.34 14.69 -4.87
N VAL A 85 8.06 15.00 -5.06
CA VAL A 85 6.96 14.51 -4.21
C VAL A 85 6.31 13.28 -4.83
N VAL A 86 6.19 12.23 -4.03
CA VAL A 86 5.41 11.02 -4.38
C VAL A 86 4.23 10.91 -3.44
N THR A 87 3.02 10.72 -3.94
CA THR A 87 1.84 10.63 -3.08
C THR A 87 1.22 9.25 -3.09
N THR A 88 0.68 8.83 -1.95
CA THR A 88 -0.12 7.61 -1.79
C THR A 88 -1.10 7.75 -0.62
N VAL A 89 -1.74 6.66 -0.24
CA VAL A 89 -2.78 6.59 0.80
C VAL A 89 -2.21 6.07 2.13
N ASP A 90 -2.95 6.30 3.21
CA ASP A 90 -2.60 5.94 4.59
C ASP A 90 -2.78 4.45 4.94
N PHE A 91 -3.22 3.60 4.01
CA PHE A 91 -3.31 2.16 4.25
C PHE A 91 -1.92 1.57 4.52
N ALA A 92 -1.74 0.94 5.69
CA ALA A 92 -0.44 0.47 6.15
C ALA A 92 0.29 -0.44 5.16
N LEU A 93 -0.41 -1.41 4.56
CA LEU A 93 0.20 -2.30 3.57
C LEU A 93 0.70 -1.54 2.33
N THR A 94 -0.07 -0.57 1.85
CA THR A 94 0.36 0.28 0.72
C THR A 94 1.59 1.10 1.11
N TYR A 95 1.59 1.69 2.30
CA TYR A 95 2.73 2.45 2.80
C TYR A 95 4.01 1.62 2.86
N PHE A 96 3.97 0.45 3.51
CA PHE A 96 5.18 -0.38 3.65
C PHE A 96 5.71 -0.89 2.32
N VAL A 97 4.84 -1.28 1.39
CA VAL A 97 5.26 -1.73 0.06
C VAL A 97 5.85 -0.56 -0.74
N VAL A 98 5.18 0.58 -0.75
CA VAL A 98 5.64 1.75 -1.51
C VAL A 98 6.90 2.34 -0.90
N SER A 99 6.96 2.59 0.41
CA SER A 99 8.14 3.15 1.06
C SER A 99 9.38 2.26 0.88
N GLY A 100 9.22 0.93 1.01
CA GLY A 100 10.32 -0.02 0.79
C GLY A 100 10.88 0.02 -0.64
N GLU A 101 10.02 0.15 -1.67
CA GLU A 101 10.48 0.30 -3.05
C GLU A 101 11.13 1.68 -3.30
N LEU A 102 10.58 2.74 -2.69
CA LEU A 102 11.15 4.07 -2.78
C LEU A 102 12.52 4.16 -2.10
N GLU A 103 12.69 3.57 -0.92
CA GLU A 103 13.99 3.47 -0.23
C GLU A 103 15.02 2.69 -1.05
N ARG A 104 14.61 1.56 -1.64
CA ARG A 104 15.47 0.75 -2.53
C ARG A 104 15.92 1.49 -3.80
N SER A 105 15.16 2.51 -4.24
CA SER A 105 15.57 3.32 -5.40
C SER A 105 16.85 4.10 -5.14
N GLY A 106 17.08 4.52 -3.88
CA GLY A 106 18.15 5.41 -3.49
C GLY A 106 17.96 6.86 -3.93
N VAL A 107 16.85 7.18 -4.60
CA VAL A 107 16.54 8.53 -5.09
C VAL A 107 15.95 9.36 -3.96
N PRO A 108 16.47 10.58 -3.67
CA PRO A 108 15.88 11.47 -2.69
C PRO A 108 14.47 11.90 -3.09
N LEU A 109 13.48 11.68 -2.23
CA LEU A 109 12.09 12.05 -2.48
C LEU A 109 11.28 12.25 -1.20
N ASN A 110 10.21 13.03 -1.29
CA ASN A 110 9.27 13.25 -0.21
C ASN A 110 8.01 12.40 -0.43
N LEU A 111 7.84 11.34 0.35
CA LEU A 111 6.63 10.52 0.32
C LEU A 111 5.52 11.21 1.10
N VAL A 112 4.43 11.52 0.44
CA VAL A 112 3.25 12.19 1.02
C VAL A 112 2.13 11.18 1.19
N ILE A 113 1.70 11.01 2.44
CA ILE A 113 0.60 10.11 2.82
C ILE A 113 -0.66 10.94 3.03
N ASN A 114 -1.69 10.65 2.23
CA ASN A 114 -3.00 11.27 2.35
C ASN A 114 -3.94 10.44 3.23
N ASP A 115 -4.79 11.11 4.00
CA ASP A 115 -5.86 10.43 4.75
C ASP A 115 -6.91 9.88 3.76
N ALA A 116 -6.93 8.59 3.64
CA ALA A 116 -7.90 7.84 2.84
C ALA A 116 -8.77 6.91 3.72
N GLY A 117 -8.67 7.06 5.05
CA GLY A 117 -9.37 6.24 6.03
C GLY A 117 -8.87 4.81 6.10
N GLY A 118 -7.58 4.59 5.83
CA GLY A 118 -6.96 3.26 5.83
C GLY A 118 -7.38 2.38 4.65
N LEU A 119 -7.86 2.95 3.55
CA LEU A 119 -8.27 2.21 2.36
C LEU A 119 -7.14 2.14 1.33
N SER A 120 -7.11 1.08 0.54
CA SER A 120 -6.16 0.96 -0.58
C SER A 120 -6.42 2.05 -1.65
N VAL A 121 -5.43 2.29 -2.52
CA VAL A 121 -5.50 3.34 -3.56
C VAL A 121 -6.79 3.26 -4.39
N LEU A 122 -7.12 2.09 -4.93
CA LEU A 122 -8.31 1.93 -5.77
C LEU A 122 -9.61 2.03 -4.96
N THR A 123 -9.64 1.46 -3.76
CA THR A 123 -10.83 1.50 -2.89
C THR A 123 -11.11 2.93 -2.42
N SER A 124 -10.08 3.67 -2.02
CA SER A 124 -10.21 5.05 -1.59
C SER A 124 -10.59 5.99 -2.75
N TRP A 125 -10.06 5.74 -3.95
CA TRP A 125 -10.47 6.45 -5.16
C TRP A 125 -11.95 6.19 -5.48
N ALA A 126 -12.38 4.93 -5.50
CA ALA A 126 -13.77 4.56 -5.73
C ALA A 126 -14.73 5.15 -4.67
N ALA A 127 -14.28 5.26 -3.42
CA ALA A 127 -15.02 5.90 -2.33
C ALA A 127 -14.95 7.44 -2.34
N GLY A 128 -14.27 8.06 -3.31
CA GLY A 128 -14.09 9.52 -3.40
C GLY A 128 -13.15 10.13 -2.36
N LYS A 129 -12.49 9.31 -1.52
CA LYS A 129 -11.57 9.79 -0.47
C LYS A 129 -10.19 10.16 -1.03
N PHE A 130 -9.71 9.45 -2.03
CA PHE A 130 -8.47 9.74 -2.75
C PHE A 130 -8.82 10.28 -4.14
N SER A 131 -8.97 11.59 -4.24
CA SER A 131 -9.48 12.31 -5.41
C SER A 131 -8.62 13.54 -5.69
N GLY A 132 -8.78 14.15 -6.86
CA GLY A 132 -8.09 15.40 -7.17
C GLY A 132 -8.39 16.51 -6.16
N ASN A 133 -9.61 16.55 -5.58
CA ASN A 133 -9.95 17.52 -4.54
C ASN A 133 -9.18 17.27 -3.23
N SER A 134 -9.23 16.04 -2.72
CA SER A 134 -8.57 15.70 -1.45
C SER A 134 -7.05 15.82 -1.55
N ILE A 135 -6.46 15.33 -2.62
CA ILE A 135 -5.01 15.40 -2.85
C ILE A 135 -4.57 16.87 -2.99
N SER A 136 -5.25 17.66 -3.83
CA SER A 136 -4.87 19.05 -4.06
C SER A 136 -5.01 19.91 -2.80
N ALA A 137 -6.06 19.70 -2.01
CA ALA A 137 -6.25 20.40 -0.73
C ALA A 137 -5.10 20.05 0.23
N TYR A 138 -4.77 18.77 0.37
CA TYR A 138 -3.69 18.32 1.23
C TYR A 138 -2.32 18.86 0.80
N ILE A 139 -2.04 18.85 -0.51
CA ILE A 139 -0.78 19.39 -1.07
C ILE A 139 -0.65 20.88 -0.75
N LYS A 140 -1.69 21.68 -0.99
CA LYS A 140 -1.66 23.13 -0.73
C LYS A 140 -1.47 23.46 0.75
N GLU A 141 -2.16 22.74 1.61
CA GLU A 141 -2.17 23.03 3.05
C GLU A 141 -0.91 22.51 3.76
N ASN A 142 -0.45 21.31 3.43
CA ASN A 142 0.56 20.61 4.22
C ASN A 142 1.92 20.45 3.52
N VAL A 143 1.96 20.46 2.18
CA VAL A 143 3.17 20.19 1.40
C VAL A 143 3.79 21.45 0.86
N GLU A 144 3.04 22.33 0.22
CA GLU A 144 3.56 23.57 -0.37
C GLU A 144 4.34 24.47 0.61
N PRO A 145 3.95 24.58 1.90
CA PRO A 145 4.72 25.36 2.85
C PRO A 145 6.09 24.77 3.22
N LYS A 146 6.28 23.46 3.00
CA LYS A 146 7.45 22.70 3.45
C LYS A 146 8.35 22.23 2.33
N VAL A 147 7.80 22.09 1.11
CA VAL A 147 8.49 21.51 -0.05
C VAL A 147 8.48 22.53 -1.19
N LYS A 148 9.64 22.81 -1.75
CA LYS A 148 9.81 23.74 -2.88
C LYS A 148 9.59 23.08 -4.23
N SER A 149 9.81 21.77 -4.31
CA SER A 149 9.53 21.01 -5.54
C SER A 149 8.08 21.18 -5.96
N ARG A 150 7.86 21.24 -7.26
CA ARG A 150 6.53 21.32 -7.89
C ARG A 150 6.28 20.15 -8.81
N LYS A 151 6.91 19.00 -8.53
CA LYS A 151 6.71 17.74 -9.25
C LYS A 151 6.02 16.74 -8.33
N LEU A 152 4.85 16.26 -8.75
CA LEU A 152 4.02 15.31 -7.99
C LEU A 152 3.84 14.02 -8.77
N ILE A 153 4.37 12.92 -8.25
CA ILE A 153 4.17 11.58 -8.79
C ILE A 153 2.93 10.96 -8.12
N ILE A 154 1.96 10.57 -8.92
CA ILE A 154 0.73 9.89 -8.48
C ILE A 154 0.77 8.41 -8.84
N PRO A 155 0.06 7.52 -8.10
CA PRO A 155 0.00 6.10 -8.42
C PRO A 155 -0.61 5.87 -9.82
N GLY A 156 0.03 5.04 -10.65
CA GLY A 156 -0.45 4.75 -12.00
C GLY A 156 -1.83 4.09 -12.06
N LYS A 157 -2.27 3.47 -10.96
CA LYS A 157 -3.64 2.91 -10.83
C LYS A 157 -4.74 3.98 -10.87
N VAL A 158 -4.39 5.22 -10.55
CA VAL A 158 -5.31 6.38 -10.57
C VAL A 158 -4.84 7.48 -11.53
N ALA A 159 -4.22 7.09 -12.63
CA ALA A 159 -3.74 8.00 -13.69
C ALA A 159 -4.85 8.96 -14.21
N VAL A 160 -6.09 8.54 -14.14
CA VAL A 160 -7.29 9.36 -14.47
C VAL A 160 -7.37 10.67 -13.68
N LEU A 161 -6.73 10.75 -12.50
CA LEU A 161 -6.72 11.98 -11.69
C LEU A 161 -5.76 13.05 -12.23
N LYS A 162 -4.88 12.74 -13.19
CA LYS A 162 -3.84 13.66 -13.68
C LYS A 162 -4.44 14.99 -14.13
N GLY A 163 -5.39 14.99 -15.05
CA GLY A 163 -5.98 16.22 -15.58
C GLY A 163 -6.72 17.05 -14.53
N ASP A 164 -7.39 16.38 -13.59
CA ASP A 164 -8.06 17.07 -12.48
C ASP A 164 -7.05 17.72 -11.52
N LEU A 165 -5.94 17.06 -11.25
CA LEU A 165 -4.85 17.60 -10.43
C LEU A 165 -4.11 18.74 -11.12
N GLU A 166 -3.83 18.66 -12.42
CA GLU A 166 -3.23 19.75 -13.19
C GLU A 166 -4.09 21.02 -13.14
N ALA A 167 -5.41 20.87 -13.23
CA ALA A 167 -6.32 22.00 -13.12
C ALA A 167 -6.35 22.61 -11.70
N LYS A 168 -6.19 21.81 -10.65
CA LYS A 168 -6.30 22.21 -9.25
C LYS A 168 -4.98 22.65 -8.61
N LEU A 169 -3.86 22.21 -9.16
CA LEU A 169 -2.51 22.53 -8.69
C LEU A 169 -1.73 23.30 -9.77
N PRO A 170 -2.11 24.56 -10.06
CA PRO A 170 -1.40 25.35 -11.07
C PRO A 170 0.07 25.51 -10.66
N GLY A 171 0.97 25.27 -11.60
CA GLY A 171 2.41 25.31 -11.37
C GLY A 171 3.03 23.99 -10.90
N TRP A 172 2.23 22.94 -10.67
CA TRP A 172 2.72 21.60 -10.43
C TRP A 172 2.76 20.77 -11.72
N GLU A 173 3.83 20.04 -11.88
CA GLU A 173 3.95 18.98 -12.89
C GLU A 173 3.42 17.67 -12.31
N ILE A 174 2.34 17.15 -12.89
CA ILE A 174 1.74 15.89 -12.42
C ILE A 174 2.26 14.73 -13.27
N ILE A 175 3.02 13.86 -12.64
CA ILE A 175 3.67 12.72 -13.27
C ILE A 175 2.91 11.44 -12.86
N VAL A 176 2.56 10.64 -13.85
CA VAL A 176 1.93 9.36 -13.60
C VAL A 176 3.00 8.30 -13.38
N GLY A 177 3.08 7.77 -12.18
CA GLY A 177 3.98 6.68 -11.82
C GLY A 177 3.51 5.32 -12.36
N PRO A 178 4.26 4.26 -12.09
CA PRO A 178 3.90 2.91 -12.51
C PRO A 178 2.65 2.39 -11.80
N ARG A 179 2.03 1.37 -12.38
CA ARG A 179 0.83 0.75 -11.80
C ARG A 179 1.16 -0.15 -10.62
N GLU A 180 2.32 -0.79 -10.62
CA GLU A 180 2.78 -1.71 -9.58
C GLU A 180 4.00 -1.13 -8.85
N ALA A 181 4.00 -1.23 -7.52
CA ALA A 181 5.06 -0.65 -6.68
C ALA A 181 6.46 -1.19 -7.00
N VAL A 182 6.58 -2.46 -7.36
CA VAL A 182 7.86 -3.09 -7.75
C VAL A 182 8.55 -2.42 -8.95
N GLN A 183 7.82 -1.64 -9.74
CA GLN A 183 8.36 -0.90 -10.88
C GLN A 183 8.90 0.48 -10.49
N LEU A 184 8.66 0.94 -9.25
CA LEU A 184 9.06 2.27 -8.78
C LEU A 184 10.58 2.47 -8.84
N VAL A 185 11.35 1.46 -8.45
CA VAL A 185 12.83 1.54 -8.46
C VAL A 185 13.35 1.88 -9.86
N LYS A 186 12.90 1.15 -10.87
CA LYS A 186 13.32 1.39 -12.26
C LYS A 186 12.83 2.75 -12.74
N PHE A 187 11.55 3.04 -12.53
CA PHE A 187 10.92 4.29 -12.94
C PHE A 187 11.66 5.53 -12.42
N LEU A 188 11.98 5.55 -11.11
CA LEU A 188 12.66 6.68 -10.50
C LEU A 188 14.12 6.82 -10.98
N LYS A 189 14.82 5.70 -11.17
CA LYS A 189 16.19 5.72 -11.71
C LYS A 189 16.23 6.22 -13.14
N ASP A 190 15.28 5.81 -13.97
CA ASP A 190 15.16 6.27 -15.35
C ASP A 190 14.89 7.79 -15.36
N MET A 191 13.96 8.28 -14.54
CA MET A 191 13.68 9.74 -14.41
C MET A 191 14.89 10.54 -13.92
N GLN A 192 15.67 9.99 -12.99
CA GLN A 192 16.89 10.63 -12.50
C GLN A 192 17.97 10.67 -13.58
N ALA A 193 18.14 9.59 -14.35
CA ALA A 193 19.07 9.54 -15.46
C ALA A 193 18.73 10.54 -16.58
N ASP A 194 17.43 10.77 -16.79
CA ASP A 194 16.91 11.72 -17.78
C ASP A 194 16.90 13.18 -17.27
N GLY A 195 17.36 13.43 -16.04
CA GLY A 195 17.37 14.76 -15.40
C GLY A 195 15.99 15.34 -15.14
N GLN A 196 14.98 14.48 -15.02
CA GLN A 196 13.61 14.89 -14.73
C GLN A 196 13.37 15.12 -13.23
N ILE A 197 14.18 14.48 -12.37
CA ILE A 197 14.15 14.61 -10.90
C ILE A 197 15.54 14.63 -10.32
#